data_9e1293873d9e4a119395387c485944c3
#
_entry.id   9e1293873d9e4a119395387c485944c3
#
_cell.length_a   1.000
_cell.length_b   1.000
_cell.length_c   1.000
_cell.angle_alpha   90.00
_cell.angle_beta   90.00
_cell.angle_gamma   90.00
#
_symmetry.space_group_name_H-M   'P 1'
#
loop_
_entity.id
_entity.type
_entity.pdbx_description
1 polymer ?
#
loop_
_entity_poly.entity_id
_entity_poly.type
_entity_poly.pdbx_seq_one_letter_code
_entity_poly.pdbx_strand_id
1 'polypeptide(L)' 'MNKDLQAVKNFDFLASSFARMYTLGQAVDIRAVTGNMNMEQKAWFLGRYEYYCQQATRAGELELEH' A
#
# COMPACT_ATOMS: atom_id res chain seq x y z
N MET A 1 1.22 -6.18 -23.06
CA MET A 1 1.07 -7.20 -22.04
C MET A 1 2.05 -7.02 -20.89
N ASN A 2 3.34 -6.85 -21.22
CA ASN A 2 4.33 -6.62 -20.17
C ASN A 2 4.08 -5.33 -19.39
N LYS A 3 3.44 -4.35 -20.04
CA LYS A 3 3.16 -3.07 -19.41
C LYS A 3 2.16 -3.23 -18.24
N ASP A 4 1.17 -4.10 -18.41
CA ASP A 4 0.15 -4.29 -17.38
C ASP A 4 0.74 -4.96 -16.14
N LEU A 5 1.60 -5.96 -16.36
CA LEU A 5 2.25 -6.63 -15.25
C LEU A 5 3.20 -5.69 -14.50
N GLN A 6 3.91 -4.84 -15.25
CA GLN A 6 4.80 -3.88 -14.62
C GLN A 6 4.03 -2.84 -13.82
N ALA A 7 2.90 -2.39 -14.34
CA ALA A 7 2.06 -1.44 -13.63
C ALA A 7 1.54 -2.03 -12.32
N VAL A 8 1.09 -3.30 -12.36
CA VAL A 8 0.61 -3.98 -11.17
C VAL A 8 1.74 -4.12 -10.15
N LYS A 9 2.93 -4.51 -10.58
CA LYS A 9 4.07 -4.63 -9.67
C LYS A 9 4.44 -3.29 -9.06
N ASN A 10 4.38 -2.22 -9.85
CA ASN A 10 4.67 -0.88 -9.34
C ASN A 10 3.63 -0.44 -8.32
N PHE A 11 2.36 -0.71 -8.58
CA PHE A 11 1.31 -0.37 -7.63
C PHE A 11 1.44 -1.18 -6.34
N ASP A 12 1.79 -2.45 -6.46
CA ASP A 12 2.00 -3.29 -5.29
C ASP A 12 3.16 -2.77 -4.44
N PHE A 13 4.26 -2.42 -5.09
CA PHE A 13 5.41 -1.85 -4.42
C PHE A 13 5.05 -0.54 -3.71
N LEU A 14 4.31 0.33 -4.40
CA LEU A 14 3.88 1.59 -3.81
C LEU A 14 2.96 1.37 -2.63
N ALA A 15 2.05 0.40 -2.74
CA ALA A 15 1.13 0.10 -1.65
C ALA A 15 1.89 -0.36 -0.41
N SER A 16 2.87 -1.25 -0.59
CA SER A 16 3.65 -1.73 0.53
C SER A 16 4.51 -0.63 1.14
N SER A 17 5.09 0.23 0.30
CA SER A 17 5.90 1.35 0.77
C SER A 17 5.08 2.34 1.60
N PHE A 18 3.89 2.69 1.11
CA PHE A 18 3.03 3.64 1.81
C PHE A 18 2.47 3.04 3.10
N ALA A 19 2.16 1.74 3.08
CA ALA A 19 1.71 1.07 4.30
C ALA A 19 2.80 1.10 5.37
N ARG A 20 4.04 0.88 4.96
CA ARG A 20 5.18 0.95 5.87
C ARG A 20 5.33 2.35 6.44
N MET A 21 5.22 3.37 5.59
CA MET A 21 5.30 4.75 6.06
C MET A 21 4.21 5.06 7.06
N TYR A 22 3.00 4.59 6.79
CA TYR A 22 1.87 4.78 7.69
C TYR A 22 2.14 4.18 9.07
N THR A 23 2.66 2.96 9.11
CA THR A 23 2.92 2.27 10.37
C THR A 23 4.08 2.91 11.14
N LEU A 24 4.97 3.63 10.44
CA LEU A 24 6.06 4.36 11.08
C LEU A 24 5.63 5.75 11.55
N GLY A 25 4.37 6.10 11.37
CA GLY A 25 3.86 7.39 11.80
C GLY A 25 4.13 8.53 10.84
N GLN A 26 4.56 8.22 9.62
CA GLN A 26 4.83 9.22 8.61
C GLN A 26 3.56 9.58 7.86
N ALA A 27 3.47 10.83 7.42
CA ALA A 27 2.32 11.29 6.65
C ALA A 27 2.32 10.62 5.27
N VAL A 28 1.16 10.09 4.87
CA VAL A 28 1.00 9.45 3.58
C VAL A 28 -0.15 10.12 2.84
N ASP A 29 0.13 10.61 1.64
CA ASP A 29 -0.89 11.23 0.79
C ASP A 29 -1.33 10.25 -0.28
N ILE A 30 -2.33 9.45 0.06
CA ILE A 30 -2.87 8.44 -0.85
C ILE A 30 -3.52 9.10 -2.06
N ARG A 31 -4.14 10.25 -1.87
CA ARG A 31 -4.82 10.95 -2.96
C ARG A 31 -3.85 11.39 -4.05
N ALA A 32 -2.65 11.77 -3.67
CA ALA A 32 -1.64 12.15 -4.64
C ALA A 32 -1.29 11.00 -5.58
N VAL A 33 -1.31 9.79 -5.06
CA VAL A 33 -1.01 8.59 -5.85
C VAL A 33 -2.22 8.12 -6.65
N THR A 34 -3.39 8.05 -6.01
CA THR A 34 -4.58 7.49 -6.64
C THR A 34 -5.28 8.48 -7.57
N GLY A 35 -4.92 9.75 -7.53
CA GLY A 35 -5.57 10.76 -8.35
C GLY A 35 -5.45 10.51 -9.85
N ASN A 36 -4.39 9.85 -10.29
CA ASN A 36 -4.16 9.54 -11.70
C ASN A 36 -4.58 8.13 -12.08
N MET A 37 -5.17 7.39 -11.16
CA MET A 37 -5.59 6.02 -11.39
C MET A 37 -7.06 5.96 -11.81
N ASN A 38 -7.40 4.98 -12.66
CA ASN A 38 -8.80 4.72 -12.92
C ASN A 38 -9.43 3.99 -11.72
N MET A 39 -10.74 3.75 -11.77
CA MET A 39 -11.45 3.19 -10.62
C MET A 39 -10.96 1.79 -10.26
N GLU A 40 -10.68 0.98 -11.26
CA GLU A 40 -10.19 -0.38 -11.02
C GLU A 40 -8.81 -0.37 -10.38
N GLN A 41 -7.92 0.46 -10.91
CA GLN A 41 -6.58 0.58 -10.36
C GLN A 41 -6.60 1.12 -8.94
N LYS A 42 -7.45 2.11 -8.71
CA LYS A 42 -7.59 2.71 -7.38
C LYS A 42 -8.11 1.69 -6.37
N ALA A 43 -9.14 0.94 -6.74
CA ALA A 43 -9.71 -0.08 -5.86
C ALA A 43 -8.67 -1.14 -5.54
N TRP A 44 -7.93 -1.60 -6.54
CA TRP A 44 -6.90 -2.61 -6.35
C TRP A 44 -5.77 -2.09 -5.46
N PHE A 45 -5.32 -0.87 -5.73
CA PHE A 45 -4.23 -0.25 -4.95
C PHE A 45 -4.64 -0.10 -3.49
N LEU A 46 -5.83 0.43 -3.24
CA LEU A 46 -6.30 0.64 -1.88
C LEU A 46 -6.47 -0.68 -1.13
N GLY A 47 -6.93 -1.72 -1.83
CA GLY A 47 -7.04 -3.05 -1.24
C GLY A 47 -5.69 -3.59 -0.81
N ARG A 48 -4.67 -3.45 -1.67
CA ARG A 48 -3.33 -3.90 -1.34
C ARG A 48 -2.71 -3.05 -0.22
N TYR A 49 -2.93 -1.75 -0.28
CA TYR A 49 -2.44 -0.85 0.76
C TYR A 49 -3.01 -1.24 2.13
N GLU A 50 -4.30 -1.45 2.19
CA GLU A 50 -4.95 -1.86 3.45
C GLU A 50 -4.43 -3.20 3.93
N TYR A 51 -4.24 -4.14 3.02
CA TYR A 51 -3.69 -5.45 3.35
C TYR A 51 -2.32 -5.31 4.01
N TYR A 52 -1.44 -4.53 3.42
CA TYR A 52 -0.10 -4.34 3.96
C TYR A 52 -0.13 -3.60 5.29
N CYS A 53 -1.03 -2.63 5.45
CA CYS A 53 -1.17 -1.93 6.72
C CYS A 53 -1.56 -2.90 7.83
N GLN A 54 -2.50 -3.79 7.56
CA GLN A 54 -2.92 -4.79 8.54
C GLN A 54 -1.78 -5.73 8.90
N GLN A 55 -1.01 -6.16 7.92
CA GLN A 55 0.12 -7.05 8.15
C GLN A 55 1.18 -6.37 9.00
N ALA A 56 1.49 -5.13 8.69
CA ALA A 56 2.50 -4.37 9.43
C ALA A 56 2.06 -4.09 10.87
N THR A 57 0.80 -3.76 11.06
CA THR A 57 0.25 -3.52 12.39
C THR A 57 0.29 -4.80 13.22
N ARG A 58 -0.08 -5.92 12.61
CA ARG A 58 -0.05 -7.21 13.31
C ARG A 58 1.37 -7.57 13.72
N ALA A 59 2.34 -7.37 12.83
CA ALA A 59 3.74 -7.62 13.15
C ALA A 59 4.21 -6.74 14.30
N GLY A 60 3.80 -5.47 14.30
CA GLY A 60 4.14 -4.55 15.38
C GLY A 60 3.54 -4.97 16.70
N GLU A 61 2.31 -5.44 16.67
CA GLU A 61 1.66 -5.93 17.90
C GLU A 61 2.39 -7.12 18.48
N LEU A 62 2.81 -8.04 17.61
CA LEU A 62 3.55 -9.21 18.05
C LEU A 62 4.88 -8.83 18.68
N GLU A 63 5.55 -7.84 18.12
CA GLU A 63 6.81 -7.36 18.68
C GLU A 63 6.61 -6.69 20.03
N LEU A 64 5.52 -5.97 20.20
CA LEU A 64 5.24 -5.28 21.44
C LEU A 64 4.94 -6.23 22.60
N GLU A 65 4.49 -7.43 22.29
CA GLU A 65 4.19 -8.42 23.33
C GLU A 65 5.43 -9.06 23.94
N HIS A 66 6.57 -8.85 23.34
CA HIS A 66 7.82 -9.33 23.91
C HIS A 66 8.37 -8.35 24.91
#